data_7650341114aeee5d33303e7e118aa704
#
_entry.id   7650341114aeee5d33303e7e118aa704
#
_cell.length_a   1.000
_cell.length_b   1.000
_cell.length_c   1.000
_cell.angle_alpha   90.00
_cell.angle_beta   90.00
_cell.angle_gamma   90.00
#
_symmetry.space_group_name_H-M   'P 1'
#
loop_
_entity.id
_entity.type
_entity.pdbx_description
1 polymer ?
#
loop_
_entity_poly.entity_id
_entity_poly.type
_entity_poly.pdbx_seq_one_letter_code
_entity_poly.pdbx_strand_id
1 'polypeptide(L)'
;MGFVLTTSGQMQIVVRDDAAAMTKLLKLPVSKRLGSLAAMRGVSEFDEPAMKQLRQIHERGDGFRVGVDDPRYPAALKRLIEADAWGQLKRDLARAWEYQQSVLPGIHHAETVDVVLTLGNPDDPVFIERTLGYYGMGSIPGSIWMVAWPTDYNVTRIGACGVHELAHNIRTPNVEGHFDLEEWVIHEGLAEVFTVEVCGPDSTGAWYAPVTGKLLESTWKKVTEAFGTGRSFPDWTPYVLGDEVAGRMGLRPVGVPHMGGYAVGREIIERYLAATGLKAAQAIVRPTDEILAGAGLKPRTKS
;
A
#
# COMPACT_ATOMS: atom_id res chain seq x y z
N MET A 1 -18.44 6.72 3.79
CA MET A 1 -18.79 5.98 5.03
C MET A 1 -17.80 6.43 6.09
N GLY A 2 -18.28 6.87 7.28
CA GLY A 2 -17.39 7.19 8.39
C GLY A 2 -16.92 5.88 9.03
N PHE A 3 -15.61 5.74 9.23
CA PHE A 3 -15.04 4.59 9.94
C PHE A 3 -15.21 4.79 11.44
N VAL A 4 -15.60 3.74 12.14
CA VAL A 4 -15.65 3.74 13.61
C VAL A 4 -14.25 3.32 14.09
N LEU A 5 -13.59 4.22 14.82
CA LEU A 5 -12.31 3.93 15.46
C LEU A 5 -12.55 3.50 16.90
N THR A 6 -11.76 2.54 17.36
CA THR A 6 -11.79 2.01 18.74
C THR A 6 -10.36 1.78 19.24
N THR A 7 -10.22 1.64 20.55
CA THR A 7 -8.98 1.18 21.20
C THR A 7 -9.20 -0.16 21.93
N SER A 8 -10.40 -0.73 21.82
CA SER A 8 -10.79 -1.95 22.50
C SER A 8 -11.39 -2.96 21.54
N GLY A 9 -11.21 -4.23 21.84
CA GLY A 9 -11.72 -5.34 21.04
C GLY A 9 -10.76 -5.78 19.94
N GLN A 10 -11.24 -6.71 19.11
CA GLN A 10 -10.51 -7.25 17.97
C GLN A 10 -10.91 -6.51 16.70
N MET A 11 -9.93 -6.12 15.89
CA MET A 11 -10.19 -5.64 14.53
C MET A 11 -10.76 -6.80 13.71
N GLN A 12 -11.91 -6.61 13.12
CA GLN A 12 -12.50 -7.55 12.18
C GLN A 12 -11.91 -7.32 10.79
N ILE A 13 -11.05 -8.20 10.32
CA ILE A 13 -10.50 -8.13 8.96
C ILE A 13 -11.37 -8.98 8.04
N VAL A 14 -12.03 -8.32 7.09
CA VAL A 14 -12.96 -8.93 6.14
C VAL A 14 -12.33 -8.95 4.76
N VAL A 15 -11.66 -10.04 4.41
CA VAL A 15 -11.17 -10.25 3.03
C VAL A 15 -12.35 -10.72 2.18
N ARG A 16 -12.80 -9.90 1.25
CA ARG A 16 -13.90 -10.23 0.34
C ARG A 16 -13.45 -11.28 -0.66
N ASP A 17 -13.93 -12.51 -0.45
CA ASP A 17 -13.66 -13.63 -1.37
C ASP A 17 -14.60 -13.55 -2.57
N ASP A 18 -14.25 -12.74 -3.53
CA ASP A 18 -15.05 -12.51 -4.73
C ASP A 18 -14.55 -13.27 -5.97
N ALA A 19 -13.63 -14.22 -5.81
CA ALA A 19 -13.05 -15.01 -6.89
C ALA A 19 -14.11 -15.69 -7.78
N ALA A 20 -15.13 -16.30 -7.14
CA ALA A 20 -16.24 -16.94 -7.87
C ALA A 20 -17.14 -15.92 -8.60
N ALA A 21 -17.37 -14.74 -7.99
CA ALA A 21 -18.12 -13.64 -8.60
C ALA A 21 -17.37 -13.06 -9.80
N MET A 22 -16.05 -12.85 -9.67
CA MET A 22 -15.18 -12.42 -10.77
C MET A 22 -15.18 -13.44 -11.93
N THR A 23 -15.12 -14.74 -11.62
CA THR A 23 -15.20 -15.79 -12.66
C THR A 23 -16.50 -15.72 -13.44
N LYS A 24 -17.63 -15.43 -12.78
CA LYS A 24 -18.92 -15.22 -13.44
C LYS A 24 -18.94 -13.93 -14.25
N LEU A 25 -18.42 -12.84 -13.68
CA LEU A 25 -18.36 -11.53 -14.33
C LEU A 25 -17.60 -11.59 -15.65
N LEU A 26 -16.44 -12.24 -15.69
CA LEU A 26 -15.63 -12.35 -16.91
C LEU A 26 -16.32 -13.15 -18.04
N LYS A 27 -17.32 -13.97 -17.73
CA LYS A 27 -18.15 -14.68 -18.71
C LYS A 27 -19.31 -13.86 -19.26
N LEU A 28 -19.61 -12.70 -18.65
CA LEU A 28 -20.69 -11.83 -19.12
C LEU A 28 -20.31 -11.11 -20.41
N PRO A 29 -21.29 -10.73 -21.25
CA PRO A 29 -21.07 -9.77 -22.30
C PRO A 29 -20.45 -8.47 -21.74
N VAL A 30 -19.51 -7.88 -22.45
CA VAL A 30 -18.75 -6.68 -22.03
C VAL A 30 -19.69 -5.57 -21.51
N SER A 31 -20.82 -5.33 -22.21
CA SER A 31 -21.79 -4.30 -21.83
C SER A 31 -22.44 -4.49 -20.46
N LYS A 32 -22.39 -5.70 -19.89
CA LYS A 32 -22.96 -6.01 -18.56
C LYS A 32 -21.91 -6.04 -17.43
N ARG A 33 -20.62 -6.04 -17.78
CA ARG A 33 -19.55 -6.25 -16.79
C ARG A 33 -19.42 -5.13 -15.79
N LEU A 34 -19.55 -3.86 -16.21
CA LEU A 34 -19.43 -2.72 -15.29
C LEU A 34 -20.53 -2.73 -14.23
N GLY A 35 -21.80 -2.95 -14.61
CA GLY A 35 -22.91 -3.05 -13.66
C GLY A 35 -22.74 -4.25 -12.71
N SER A 36 -22.30 -5.41 -13.22
CA SER A 36 -22.02 -6.58 -12.39
C SER A 36 -20.86 -6.33 -11.42
N LEU A 37 -19.82 -5.61 -11.84
CA LEU A 37 -18.71 -5.21 -10.98
C LEU A 37 -19.16 -4.24 -9.89
N ALA A 38 -19.98 -3.24 -10.23
CA ALA A 38 -20.55 -2.31 -9.27
C ALA A 38 -21.36 -3.04 -8.19
N ALA A 39 -22.24 -3.93 -8.59
CA ALA A 39 -23.03 -4.76 -7.67
C ALA A 39 -22.13 -5.62 -6.76
N MET A 40 -21.08 -6.24 -7.30
CA MET A 40 -20.11 -7.03 -6.55
C MET A 40 -19.35 -6.18 -5.52
N ARG A 41 -19.09 -4.91 -5.82
CA ARG A 41 -18.42 -3.97 -4.91
C ARG A 41 -19.39 -3.25 -3.96
N GLY A 42 -20.69 -3.52 -4.04
CA GLY A 42 -21.71 -2.82 -3.27
C GLY A 42 -21.88 -1.36 -3.67
N VAL A 43 -21.49 -1.01 -4.90
CA VAL A 43 -21.66 0.34 -5.47
C VAL A 43 -23.01 0.41 -6.16
N SER A 44 -23.86 1.35 -5.72
CA SER A 44 -25.12 1.64 -6.39
C SER A 44 -24.85 2.31 -7.73
N GLU A 45 -25.58 1.90 -8.77
CA GLU A 45 -25.52 2.56 -10.08
C GLU A 45 -25.98 4.03 -10.04
N PHE A 46 -26.70 4.43 -8.99
CA PHE A 46 -27.13 5.79 -8.74
C PHE A 46 -26.15 6.62 -7.91
N ASP A 47 -25.07 5.99 -7.39
CA ASP A 47 -23.96 6.67 -6.70
C ASP A 47 -22.92 7.13 -7.73
N GLU A 48 -23.18 8.28 -8.35
CA GLU A 48 -22.32 8.82 -9.40
C GLU A 48 -20.83 8.99 -8.99
N PRO A 49 -20.48 9.48 -7.79
CA PRO A 49 -19.09 9.55 -7.34
C PRO A 49 -18.41 8.18 -7.28
N ALA A 50 -19.07 7.18 -6.67
CA ALA A 50 -18.54 5.83 -6.56
C ALA A 50 -18.43 5.13 -7.92
N MET A 51 -19.42 5.29 -8.79
CA MET A 51 -19.39 4.79 -10.17
C MET A 51 -18.29 5.45 -10.99
N LYS A 52 -18.06 6.75 -10.82
CA LYS A 52 -16.94 7.46 -11.47
C LYS A 52 -15.61 6.91 -11.03
N GLN A 53 -15.42 6.68 -9.74
CA GLN A 53 -14.19 6.06 -9.21
C GLN A 53 -13.99 4.64 -9.76
N LEU A 54 -15.04 3.81 -9.77
CA LEU A 54 -14.99 2.46 -10.31
C LEU A 54 -14.59 2.45 -11.79
N ARG A 55 -15.18 3.34 -12.60
CA ARG A 55 -14.80 3.53 -14.01
C ARG A 55 -13.34 3.96 -14.14
N GLN A 56 -12.89 4.88 -13.32
CA GLN A 56 -11.52 5.39 -13.35
C GLN A 56 -10.50 4.25 -13.13
N ILE A 57 -10.76 3.37 -12.17
CA ILE A 57 -9.91 2.20 -11.88
C ILE A 57 -9.87 1.24 -13.08
N HIS A 58 -11.02 0.95 -13.69
CA HIS A 58 -11.18 -0.12 -14.68
C HIS A 58 -11.19 0.34 -16.15
N GLU A 59 -11.14 1.62 -16.42
CA GLU A 59 -11.05 2.18 -17.79
C GLU A 59 -9.71 2.87 -18.02
N ARG A 60 -9.09 3.43 -16.99
CA ARG A 60 -7.88 4.27 -17.11
C ARG A 60 -6.78 3.94 -16.09
N GLY A 61 -7.13 3.33 -14.97
CA GLY A 61 -6.21 2.96 -13.89
C GLY A 61 -5.68 1.53 -14.04
N ASP A 62 -5.21 0.97 -12.93
CA ASP A 62 -4.48 -0.31 -12.90
C ASP A 62 -5.39 -1.54 -12.81
N GLY A 63 -6.70 -1.38 -12.66
CA GLY A 63 -7.66 -2.48 -12.73
C GLY A 63 -7.85 -3.02 -14.15
N PHE A 64 -8.16 -4.32 -14.27
CA PHE A 64 -8.45 -4.94 -15.56
C PHE A 64 -9.49 -4.13 -16.36
N ARG A 65 -9.37 -4.10 -17.67
CA ARG A 65 -10.28 -3.33 -18.55
C ARG A 65 -11.64 -4.00 -18.65
N VAL A 66 -12.60 -3.51 -17.86
CA VAL A 66 -13.96 -4.08 -17.79
C VAL A 66 -14.70 -4.02 -19.13
N GLY A 67 -14.38 -3.03 -19.97
CA GLY A 67 -14.92 -2.83 -21.30
C GLY A 67 -14.26 -3.63 -22.43
N VAL A 68 -13.33 -4.55 -22.09
CA VAL A 68 -12.57 -5.34 -23.08
C VAL A 68 -12.75 -6.82 -22.82
N ASP A 69 -12.96 -7.60 -23.88
CA ASP A 69 -12.99 -9.06 -23.80
C ASP A 69 -11.59 -9.62 -24.07
N ASP A 70 -10.78 -9.67 -23.01
CA ASP A 70 -9.39 -10.14 -23.08
C ASP A 70 -9.29 -11.57 -22.58
N PRO A 71 -8.83 -12.53 -23.42
CA PRO A 71 -8.69 -13.94 -23.03
C PRO A 71 -7.64 -14.16 -21.92
N ARG A 72 -6.78 -13.20 -21.65
CA ARG A 72 -5.79 -13.29 -20.56
C ARG A 72 -6.44 -13.19 -19.17
N TYR A 73 -7.56 -12.48 -19.02
CA TYR A 73 -8.20 -12.24 -17.71
C TYR A 73 -8.66 -13.53 -17.02
N PRO A 74 -9.39 -14.47 -17.67
CA PRO A 74 -9.76 -15.71 -17.03
C PRO A 74 -8.57 -16.56 -16.60
N ALA A 75 -7.48 -16.59 -17.39
CA ALA A 75 -6.26 -17.32 -17.06
C ALA A 75 -5.53 -16.70 -15.87
N ALA A 76 -5.44 -15.37 -15.83
CA ALA A 76 -4.84 -14.63 -14.71
C ALA A 76 -5.65 -14.81 -13.42
N LEU A 77 -6.98 -14.69 -13.48
CA LEU A 77 -7.85 -14.95 -12.32
C LEU A 77 -7.68 -16.37 -11.79
N LYS A 78 -7.66 -17.38 -12.70
CA LYS A 78 -7.41 -18.78 -12.33
C LYS A 78 -6.08 -18.91 -11.59
N ARG A 79 -5.03 -18.25 -12.04
CA ARG A 79 -3.71 -18.28 -11.41
C ARG A 79 -3.72 -17.69 -10.00
N LEU A 80 -4.44 -16.58 -9.75
CA LEU A 80 -4.64 -16.02 -8.41
C LEU A 80 -5.40 -17.00 -7.49
N ILE A 81 -6.41 -17.69 -8.03
CA ILE A 81 -7.17 -18.70 -7.28
C ILE A 81 -6.28 -19.89 -6.93
N GLU A 82 -5.53 -20.42 -7.88
CA GLU A 82 -4.60 -21.55 -7.67
C GLU A 82 -3.47 -21.22 -6.68
N ALA A 83 -3.04 -19.96 -6.64
CA ALA A 83 -2.09 -19.46 -5.66
C ALA A 83 -2.72 -19.17 -4.29
N ASP A 84 -4.02 -19.38 -4.12
CA ASP A 84 -4.76 -19.06 -2.88
C ASP A 84 -4.58 -17.61 -2.42
N ALA A 85 -4.62 -16.64 -3.35
CA ALA A 85 -4.34 -15.24 -3.07
C ALA A 85 -5.24 -14.66 -1.95
N TRP A 86 -6.54 -14.98 -1.96
CA TRP A 86 -7.47 -14.55 -0.89
C TRP A 86 -7.19 -15.22 0.44
N GLY A 87 -6.79 -16.50 0.43
CA GLY A 87 -6.37 -17.22 1.63
C GLY A 87 -5.06 -16.68 2.20
N GLN A 88 -4.08 -16.30 1.36
CA GLN A 88 -2.87 -15.62 1.81
C GLN A 88 -3.22 -14.33 2.56
N LEU A 89 -4.06 -13.45 1.98
CA LEU A 89 -4.51 -12.22 2.62
C LEU A 89 -5.18 -12.50 3.97
N LYS A 90 -6.10 -13.45 4.04
CA LYS A 90 -6.78 -13.80 5.31
C LYS A 90 -5.79 -14.22 6.39
N ARG A 91 -4.86 -15.12 6.06
CA ARG A 91 -3.89 -15.66 7.03
C ARG A 91 -2.87 -14.62 7.47
N ASP A 92 -2.29 -13.89 6.51
CA ASP A 92 -1.19 -12.98 6.80
C ASP A 92 -1.66 -11.72 7.52
N LEU A 93 -2.82 -11.17 7.15
CA LEU A 93 -3.43 -10.04 7.85
C LEU A 93 -3.85 -10.41 9.27
N ALA A 94 -4.45 -11.59 9.49
CA ALA A 94 -4.80 -12.07 10.83
C ALA A 94 -3.55 -12.20 11.70
N ARG A 95 -2.50 -12.86 11.18
CA ARG A 95 -1.21 -13.00 11.88
C ARG A 95 -0.58 -11.66 12.21
N ALA A 96 -0.62 -10.70 11.28
CA ALA A 96 -0.06 -9.37 11.48
C ALA A 96 -0.81 -8.60 12.58
N TRP A 97 -2.13 -8.67 12.59
CA TRP A 97 -2.94 -8.04 13.64
C TRP A 97 -2.73 -8.70 15.00
N GLU A 98 -2.73 -10.03 15.09
CA GLU A 98 -2.42 -10.77 16.33
C GLU A 98 -1.03 -10.39 16.86
N TYR A 99 -0.03 -10.33 15.97
CA TYR A 99 1.31 -9.89 16.34
C TYR A 99 1.31 -8.46 16.87
N GLN A 100 0.68 -7.52 16.17
CA GLN A 100 0.56 -6.13 16.62
C GLN A 100 -0.06 -6.03 18.01
N GLN A 101 -1.16 -6.72 18.25
CA GLN A 101 -1.84 -6.75 19.57
C GLN A 101 -0.98 -7.39 20.66
N SER A 102 -0.19 -8.41 20.34
CA SER A 102 0.71 -9.05 21.29
C SER A 102 1.88 -8.14 21.72
N VAL A 103 2.32 -7.25 20.83
CA VAL A 103 3.46 -6.35 21.09
C VAL A 103 3.01 -5.02 21.69
N LEU A 104 1.94 -4.45 21.20
CA LEU A 104 1.41 -3.17 21.64
C LEU A 104 -0.13 -3.16 21.59
N PRO A 105 -0.81 -3.62 22.66
CA PRO A 105 -2.27 -3.59 22.74
C PRO A 105 -2.80 -2.17 22.97
N GLY A 106 -4.10 -1.97 22.74
CA GLY A 106 -4.81 -0.74 23.07
C GLY A 106 -4.52 0.46 22.15
N ILE A 107 -4.01 0.19 20.94
CA ILE A 107 -3.84 1.22 19.91
C ILE A 107 -5.19 1.54 19.25
N HIS A 108 -5.30 2.74 18.66
CA HIS A 108 -6.46 3.09 17.83
C HIS A 108 -6.49 2.24 16.56
N HIS A 109 -7.64 1.68 16.24
CA HIS A 109 -7.85 0.92 15.01
C HIS A 109 -9.29 1.03 14.52
N ALA A 110 -9.53 0.75 13.24
CA ALA A 110 -10.89 0.57 12.74
C ALA A 110 -11.51 -0.71 13.33
N GLU A 111 -12.79 -0.69 13.68
CA GLU A 111 -13.50 -1.90 14.14
C GLU A 111 -13.50 -2.98 13.05
N THR A 112 -13.66 -2.56 11.79
CA THR A 112 -13.65 -3.45 10.63
C THR A 112 -12.71 -2.90 9.57
N VAL A 113 -11.91 -3.77 8.96
CA VAL A 113 -11.09 -3.48 7.78
C VAL A 113 -11.57 -4.36 6.62
N ASP A 114 -12.16 -3.70 5.63
CA ASP A 114 -12.60 -4.32 4.38
C ASP A 114 -11.40 -4.45 3.43
N VAL A 115 -11.12 -5.66 2.97
CA VAL A 115 -10.00 -5.95 2.07
C VAL A 115 -10.52 -6.47 0.74
N VAL A 116 -10.18 -5.77 -0.34
CA VAL A 116 -10.58 -6.07 -1.70
C VAL A 116 -9.37 -6.36 -2.57
N LEU A 117 -9.36 -7.50 -3.26
CA LEU A 117 -8.36 -7.83 -4.27
C LEU A 117 -8.96 -7.67 -5.67
N THR A 118 -8.37 -6.78 -6.46
CA THR A 118 -8.79 -6.48 -7.83
C THR A 118 -7.81 -7.10 -8.83
N LEU A 119 -8.32 -7.72 -9.89
CA LEU A 119 -7.48 -8.15 -11.02
C LEU A 119 -6.89 -6.92 -11.71
N GLY A 120 -5.57 -6.94 -11.96
CA GLY A 120 -4.84 -5.82 -12.55
C GLY A 120 -4.93 -5.74 -14.07
N ASN A 121 -4.43 -4.62 -14.62
CA ASN A 121 -4.29 -4.39 -16.05
C ASN A 121 -2.90 -4.83 -16.55
N PRO A 122 -2.81 -5.86 -17.41
CA PRO A 122 -1.51 -6.32 -17.92
C PRO A 122 -0.86 -5.39 -18.92
N ASP A 123 -1.60 -4.41 -19.43
CA ASP A 123 -1.12 -3.50 -20.49
C ASP A 123 -0.59 -2.17 -19.92
N ASP A 124 -0.57 -2.00 -18.60
CA ASP A 124 0.09 -0.87 -17.97
C ASP A 124 1.57 -1.22 -17.71
N PRO A 125 2.51 -0.62 -18.46
CA PRO A 125 3.92 -0.96 -18.33
C PRO A 125 4.49 -0.58 -16.97
N VAL A 126 3.98 0.49 -16.33
CA VAL A 126 4.46 0.89 -15.00
C VAL A 126 3.99 -0.10 -13.95
N PHE A 127 2.73 -0.46 -13.98
CA PHE A 127 2.18 -1.47 -13.08
C PHE A 127 2.92 -2.82 -13.24
N ILE A 128 3.18 -3.24 -14.48
CA ILE A 128 3.85 -4.54 -14.71
C ILE A 128 5.35 -4.49 -14.43
N GLU A 129 6.06 -3.46 -14.89
CA GLU A 129 7.52 -3.42 -14.84
C GLU A 129 8.06 -2.85 -13.52
N ARG A 130 7.36 -1.88 -12.93
CA ARG A 130 7.84 -1.15 -11.74
C ARG A 130 7.30 -1.68 -10.44
N THR A 131 6.02 -2.07 -10.40
CA THR A 131 5.44 -2.69 -9.22
C THR A 131 5.41 -4.23 -9.32
N LEU A 132 5.98 -4.82 -10.38
CA LEU A 132 5.94 -6.25 -10.67
C LEU A 132 4.51 -6.82 -10.67
N GLY A 133 3.55 -5.99 -11.09
CA GLY A 133 2.16 -6.36 -11.27
C GLY A 133 1.35 -6.46 -9.97
N TYR A 134 1.78 -5.85 -8.86
CA TYR A 134 0.98 -5.81 -7.64
C TYR A 134 1.32 -4.62 -6.75
N TYR A 135 0.35 -4.09 -6.06
CA TYR A 135 0.47 -3.11 -4.97
C TYR A 135 -0.86 -2.98 -4.24
N GLY A 136 -0.90 -2.19 -3.18
CA GLY A 136 -2.12 -1.88 -2.44
C GLY A 136 -2.25 -0.41 -2.06
N MET A 137 -3.34 -0.09 -1.40
CA MET A 137 -3.63 1.19 -0.76
C MET A 137 -4.37 0.92 0.55
N GLY A 138 -3.73 1.19 1.69
CA GLY A 138 -4.22 0.94 3.03
C GLY A 138 -4.26 2.17 3.94
N SER A 139 -3.92 3.37 3.47
CA SER A 139 -3.83 4.57 4.30
C SER A 139 -5.19 5.13 4.78
N ILE A 140 -6.30 4.58 4.29
CA ILE A 140 -7.64 4.93 4.77
C ILE A 140 -8.05 3.91 5.83
N PRO A 141 -8.21 4.30 7.12
CA PRO A 141 -8.63 3.37 8.17
C PRO A 141 -9.91 2.61 7.78
N GLY A 142 -9.92 1.31 8.00
CA GLY A 142 -11.06 0.45 7.68
C GLY A 142 -11.14 -0.01 6.22
N SER A 143 -10.17 0.34 5.36
CA SER A 143 -10.18 -0.08 3.96
C SER A 143 -8.77 -0.45 3.49
N ILE A 144 -8.65 -1.60 2.83
CA ILE A 144 -7.46 -2.01 2.08
C ILE A 144 -7.91 -2.41 0.68
N TRP A 145 -7.37 -1.71 -0.32
CA TRP A 145 -7.57 -2.07 -1.71
C TRP A 145 -6.26 -2.61 -2.29
N MET A 146 -6.34 -3.79 -2.90
CA MET A 146 -5.22 -4.47 -3.53
C MET A 146 -5.49 -4.63 -5.03
N VAL A 147 -4.45 -4.50 -5.83
CA VAL A 147 -4.50 -4.85 -7.25
C VAL A 147 -3.38 -5.81 -7.58
N ALA A 148 -3.68 -6.85 -8.36
CA ALA A 148 -2.68 -7.82 -8.78
C ALA A 148 -2.93 -8.34 -10.20
N TRP A 149 -1.88 -8.34 -11.01
CA TRP A 149 -1.73 -9.18 -12.21
C TRP A 149 -0.73 -10.28 -11.88
N PRO A 150 -1.14 -11.56 -11.86
CA PRO A 150 -0.31 -12.64 -11.32
C PRO A 150 0.96 -12.88 -12.14
N THR A 151 2.10 -12.82 -11.48
CA THR A 151 3.42 -13.19 -12.00
C THR A 151 4.05 -14.27 -11.11
N ASP A 152 5.12 -14.93 -11.53
CA ASP A 152 5.84 -15.91 -10.69
C ASP A 152 6.41 -15.26 -9.43
N TYR A 153 6.72 -13.96 -9.51
CA TYR A 153 7.24 -13.21 -8.39
C TYR A 153 6.16 -12.88 -7.34
N ASN A 154 4.99 -12.37 -7.78
CA ASN A 154 4.03 -11.77 -6.84
C ASN A 154 2.98 -12.73 -6.28
N VAL A 155 2.70 -13.87 -6.93
CA VAL A 155 1.64 -14.81 -6.47
C VAL A 155 1.87 -15.37 -5.07
N THR A 156 3.09 -15.36 -4.57
CA THR A 156 3.46 -15.78 -3.21
C THR A 156 3.63 -14.62 -2.23
N ARG A 157 3.43 -13.38 -2.68
CA ARG A 157 3.68 -12.13 -1.91
C ARG A 157 2.43 -11.29 -1.69
N ILE A 158 1.29 -11.74 -2.18
CA ILE A 158 0.00 -11.02 -2.06
C ILE A 158 -0.37 -10.79 -0.58
N GLY A 159 -0.19 -11.80 0.27
CA GLY A 159 -0.43 -11.67 1.70
C GLY A 159 0.50 -10.66 2.38
N ALA A 160 1.80 -10.70 2.07
CA ALA A 160 2.77 -9.75 2.60
C ALA A 160 2.50 -8.31 2.15
N CYS A 161 2.09 -8.11 0.89
CA CYS A 161 1.63 -6.81 0.42
C CYS A 161 0.40 -6.32 1.22
N GLY A 162 -0.54 -7.21 1.53
CA GLY A 162 -1.66 -6.89 2.43
C GLY A 162 -1.19 -6.46 3.83
N VAL A 163 -0.14 -7.08 4.38
CA VAL A 163 0.45 -6.71 5.69
C VAL A 163 1.06 -5.31 5.62
N HIS A 164 1.72 -4.94 4.52
CA HIS A 164 2.19 -3.58 4.27
C HIS A 164 1.03 -2.57 4.35
N GLU A 165 -0.07 -2.87 3.68
CA GLU A 165 -1.25 -2.00 3.71
C GLU A 165 -1.94 -1.95 5.08
N LEU A 166 -1.90 -3.05 5.85
CA LEU A 166 -2.39 -3.06 7.22
C LEU A 166 -1.55 -2.15 8.12
N ALA A 167 -0.23 -2.07 7.90
CA ALA A 167 0.62 -1.15 8.64
C ALA A 167 0.18 0.31 8.46
N HIS A 168 -0.18 0.72 7.25
CA HIS A 168 -0.77 2.03 6.98
C HIS A 168 -2.10 2.22 7.71
N ASN A 169 -2.97 1.20 7.70
CA ASN A 169 -4.25 1.22 8.39
C ASN A 169 -4.11 1.39 9.91
N ILE A 170 -3.06 0.81 10.49
CA ILE A 170 -2.72 0.94 11.90
C ILE A 170 -2.13 2.32 12.19
N ARG A 171 -1.17 2.79 11.38
CA ARG A 171 -0.47 4.05 11.63
C ARG A 171 -1.40 5.25 11.57
N THR A 172 -2.20 5.37 10.54
CA THR A 172 -3.02 6.56 10.25
C THR A 172 -3.86 7.04 11.44
N PRO A 173 -4.60 6.20 12.18
CA PRO A 173 -5.39 6.66 13.33
C PRO A 173 -4.57 6.90 14.60
N ASN A 174 -3.28 6.53 14.63
CA ASN A 174 -2.42 6.62 15.82
C ASN A 174 -1.40 7.75 15.77
N VAL A 175 -1.29 8.47 14.65
CA VAL A 175 -0.37 9.59 14.53
C VAL A 175 -1.14 10.86 14.18
N GLU A 176 -0.87 11.92 14.94
CA GLU A 176 -1.38 13.23 14.62
C GLU A 176 -0.45 13.88 13.59
N GLY A 177 -1.01 14.49 12.58
CA GLY A 177 -0.21 15.29 11.69
C GLY A 177 -0.67 15.36 10.25
N HIS A 178 0.08 16.11 9.50
CA HIS A 178 -0.12 16.32 8.08
C HIS A 178 0.64 15.22 7.32
N PHE A 179 0.07 14.72 6.25
CA PHE A 179 0.75 13.84 5.30
C PHE A 179 1.70 14.69 4.43
N ASP A 180 2.73 15.25 5.08
CA ASP A 180 3.87 15.92 4.45
C ASP A 180 4.92 14.91 3.96
N LEU A 181 6.02 15.41 3.40
CA LEU A 181 7.08 14.58 2.85
C LEU A 181 7.66 13.62 3.91
N GLU A 182 7.93 14.14 5.11
CA GLU A 182 8.52 13.35 6.20
C GLU A 182 7.59 12.24 6.64
N GLU A 183 6.32 12.57 6.84
CA GLU A 183 5.33 11.55 7.22
C GLU A 183 5.22 10.46 6.15
N TRP A 184 5.17 10.82 4.85
CA TRP A 184 5.10 9.81 3.79
C TRP A 184 6.34 8.92 3.75
N VAL A 185 7.54 9.47 3.89
CA VAL A 185 8.77 8.68 3.92
C VAL A 185 8.78 7.71 5.11
N ILE A 186 8.36 8.17 6.30
CA ILE A 186 8.27 7.33 7.50
C ILE A 186 7.14 6.30 7.37
N HIS A 187 6.00 6.69 6.81
CA HIS A 187 4.83 5.85 6.60
C HIS A 187 5.17 4.60 5.77
N GLU A 188 5.87 4.82 4.64
CA GLU A 188 6.30 3.73 3.77
C GLU A 188 7.42 2.89 4.39
N GLY A 189 8.38 3.54 5.04
CA GLY A 189 9.47 2.83 5.71
C GLY A 189 8.98 1.92 6.82
N LEU A 190 8.04 2.37 7.65
CA LEU A 190 7.42 1.57 8.70
C LEU A 190 6.63 0.40 8.15
N ALA A 191 5.84 0.62 7.11
CA ALA A 191 5.06 -0.44 6.50
C ALA A 191 5.95 -1.58 5.97
N GLU A 192 7.07 -1.22 5.34
CA GLU A 192 8.03 -2.22 4.87
C GLU A 192 8.71 -2.98 6.01
N VAL A 193 9.24 -2.26 7.00
CA VAL A 193 9.96 -2.92 8.12
C VAL A 193 9.00 -3.77 8.96
N PHE A 194 7.77 -3.32 9.19
CA PHE A 194 6.74 -4.12 9.85
C PHE A 194 6.40 -5.38 9.03
N THR A 195 6.30 -5.27 7.71
CA THR A 195 6.04 -6.43 6.84
C THR A 195 7.15 -7.46 6.95
N VAL A 196 8.40 -7.03 6.92
CA VAL A 196 9.57 -7.92 7.11
C VAL A 196 9.58 -8.53 8.51
N GLU A 197 9.23 -7.77 9.54
CA GLU A 197 9.16 -8.26 10.93
C GLU A 197 8.11 -9.37 11.09
N VAL A 198 6.96 -9.25 10.40
CA VAL A 198 5.85 -10.23 10.48
C VAL A 198 6.04 -11.41 9.52
N CYS A 199 6.44 -11.13 8.28
CA CYS A 199 6.43 -12.10 7.18
C CYS A 199 7.82 -12.66 6.85
N GLY A 200 8.89 -12.09 7.41
CA GLY A 200 10.27 -12.48 7.16
C GLY A 200 10.92 -11.71 5.98
N PRO A 201 12.24 -11.86 5.81
CA PRO A 201 13.02 -11.04 4.87
C PRO A 201 12.64 -11.23 3.39
N ASP A 202 12.15 -12.40 3.02
CA ASP A 202 11.72 -12.69 1.65
C ASP A 202 10.43 -11.94 1.24
N SER A 203 9.77 -11.28 2.18
CA SER A 203 8.58 -10.46 1.96
C SER A 203 8.89 -9.03 1.51
N THR A 204 10.17 -8.64 1.49
CA THR A 204 10.60 -7.30 1.03
C THR A 204 9.97 -6.94 -0.31
N GLY A 205 9.35 -5.76 -0.37
CA GLY A 205 8.70 -5.27 -1.58
C GLY A 205 9.70 -5.06 -2.74
N ALA A 206 9.24 -5.29 -3.96
CA ALA A 206 10.06 -5.22 -5.15
C ALA A 206 10.70 -3.83 -5.37
N TRP A 207 10.03 -2.81 -4.89
CA TRP A 207 10.41 -1.40 -5.05
C TRP A 207 11.61 -0.96 -4.20
N TYR A 208 12.01 -1.73 -3.16
CA TYR A 208 13.18 -1.42 -2.33
C TYR A 208 14.50 -1.91 -2.92
N ALA A 209 14.50 -3.06 -3.57
CA ALA A 209 15.70 -3.75 -4.01
C ALA A 209 16.65 -2.93 -4.92
N PRO A 210 16.17 -2.02 -5.79
CA PRO A 210 17.06 -1.29 -6.70
C PRO A 210 17.86 -0.16 -6.03
N VAL A 211 17.46 0.33 -4.85
CA VAL A 211 18.04 1.54 -4.25
C VAL A 211 18.97 1.17 -3.10
N THR A 212 20.21 0.85 -3.42
CA THR A 212 21.23 0.40 -2.45
C THR A 212 22.58 1.09 -2.67
N GLY A 213 23.50 0.96 -1.71
CA GLY A 213 24.88 1.46 -1.80
C GLY A 213 24.95 2.96 -2.13
N LYS A 214 25.79 3.36 -3.07
CA LYS A 214 25.98 4.76 -3.47
C LYS A 214 24.68 5.44 -3.97
N LEU A 215 23.78 4.65 -4.56
CA LEU A 215 22.48 5.18 -4.99
C LEU A 215 21.63 5.53 -3.78
N LEU A 216 21.60 4.70 -2.74
CA LEU A 216 20.91 4.99 -1.49
C LEU A 216 21.53 6.22 -0.80
N GLU A 217 22.86 6.32 -0.72
CA GLU A 217 23.54 7.48 -0.12
C GLU A 217 23.15 8.80 -0.81
N SER A 218 23.16 8.82 -2.13
CA SER A 218 22.78 10.01 -2.91
C SER A 218 21.29 10.33 -2.79
N THR A 219 20.44 9.31 -2.71
CA THR A 219 18.98 9.45 -2.53
C THR A 219 18.67 9.94 -1.12
N TRP A 220 19.31 9.35 -0.11
CA TRP A 220 19.23 9.79 1.28
C TRP A 220 19.48 11.30 1.39
N LYS A 221 20.59 11.77 0.85
CA LYS A 221 20.95 13.20 0.90
C LYS A 221 19.84 14.07 0.30
N LYS A 222 19.35 13.75 -0.91
CA LYS A 222 18.31 14.54 -1.59
C LYS A 222 16.99 14.56 -0.83
N VAL A 223 16.54 13.41 -0.32
CA VAL A 223 15.28 13.30 0.39
C VAL A 223 15.35 14.00 1.74
N THR A 224 16.41 13.76 2.53
CA THR A 224 16.53 14.37 3.86
C THR A 224 16.84 15.86 3.84
N GLU A 225 17.53 16.38 2.80
CA GLU A 225 17.70 17.83 2.60
C GLU A 225 16.38 18.54 2.26
N ALA A 226 15.38 17.82 1.77
CA ALA A 226 14.05 18.35 1.49
C ALA A 226 13.11 18.34 2.72
N PHE A 227 13.51 17.72 3.83
CA PHE A 227 12.76 17.73 5.08
C PHE A 227 12.67 19.14 5.66
N GLY A 228 11.63 19.44 6.43
CA GLY A 228 11.38 20.77 7.00
C GLY A 228 10.84 21.80 5.99
N THR A 229 10.54 21.39 4.77
CA THR A 229 10.02 22.30 3.73
C THR A 229 8.50 22.34 3.63
N GLY A 230 7.78 21.55 4.46
CA GLY A 230 6.31 21.50 4.48
C GLY A 230 5.67 21.02 3.17
N ARG A 231 6.38 20.19 2.40
CA ARG A 231 5.86 19.68 1.11
C ARG A 231 4.68 18.75 1.34
N SER A 232 3.55 19.09 0.76
CA SER A 232 2.35 18.25 0.70
C SER A 232 2.17 17.66 -0.71
N PHE A 233 1.14 16.83 -0.91
CA PHE A 233 0.78 16.36 -2.25
C PHE A 233 0.36 17.55 -3.14
N PRO A 234 0.84 17.64 -4.39
CA PRO A 234 1.68 16.65 -5.08
C PRO A 234 3.21 16.89 -4.95
N ASP A 235 3.67 17.92 -4.23
CA ASP A 235 5.07 18.39 -4.22
C ASP A 235 6.06 17.41 -3.58
N TRP A 236 5.59 16.49 -2.73
CA TRP A 236 6.44 15.42 -2.18
C TRP A 236 6.67 14.26 -3.18
N THR A 237 5.85 14.12 -4.23
CA THR A 237 5.90 12.99 -5.17
C THR A 237 7.29 12.70 -5.73
N PRO A 238 8.09 13.70 -6.20
CA PRO A 238 9.43 13.44 -6.71
C PRO A 238 10.38 12.82 -5.69
N TYR A 239 10.18 13.11 -4.41
CA TYR A 239 11.04 12.64 -3.33
C TYR A 239 10.65 11.26 -2.81
N VAL A 240 9.37 10.92 -2.83
CA VAL A 240 8.84 9.63 -2.35
C VAL A 240 8.80 8.61 -3.47
N LEU A 241 8.09 8.92 -4.56
CA LEU A 241 7.85 8.00 -5.68
C LEU A 241 8.92 8.10 -6.78
N GLY A 242 9.75 9.15 -6.75
CA GLY A 242 10.84 9.36 -7.69
C GLY A 242 10.46 10.10 -8.97
N ASP A 243 11.49 10.42 -9.76
CA ASP A 243 11.39 11.30 -10.94
C ASP A 243 10.49 10.74 -12.05
N GLU A 244 10.41 9.41 -12.18
CA GLU A 244 9.59 8.80 -13.24
C GLU A 244 8.09 9.07 -13.01
N VAL A 245 7.62 8.87 -11.77
CA VAL A 245 6.23 9.15 -11.38
C VAL A 245 5.97 10.66 -11.45
N ALA A 246 6.88 11.46 -10.91
CA ALA A 246 6.79 12.91 -10.95
C ALA A 246 6.66 13.45 -12.40
N GLY A 247 7.47 12.93 -13.32
CA GLY A 247 7.42 13.33 -14.74
C GLY A 247 6.06 13.03 -15.39
N ARG A 248 5.41 11.91 -15.05
CA ARG A 248 4.05 11.58 -15.53
C ARG A 248 2.98 12.53 -15.01
N MET A 249 3.20 13.08 -13.82
CA MET A 249 2.32 14.08 -13.20
C MET A 249 2.67 15.52 -13.64
N GLY A 250 3.65 15.69 -14.52
CA GLY A 250 4.12 17.01 -14.97
C GLY A 250 4.92 17.78 -13.90
N LEU A 251 5.43 17.07 -12.88
CA LEU A 251 6.24 17.66 -11.82
C LEU A 251 7.72 17.67 -12.21
N ARG A 252 8.48 18.59 -11.61
CA ARG A 252 9.91 18.72 -11.88
C ARG A 252 10.70 17.57 -11.23
N PRO A 253 11.55 16.86 -11.99
CA PRO A 253 12.47 15.87 -11.44
C PRO A 253 13.48 16.49 -10.45
N VAL A 254 13.85 15.71 -9.41
CA VAL A 254 14.82 16.10 -8.38
C VAL A 254 16.03 15.18 -8.31
N GLY A 255 16.09 14.18 -9.18
CA GLY A 255 17.17 13.19 -9.26
C GLY A 255 17.00 12.05 -8.26
N VAL A 256 15.80 11.75 -7.81
CA VAL A 256 15.46 10.61 -6.96
C VAL A 256 15.01 9.45 -7.84
N PRO A 257 15.58 8.24 -7.67
CA PRO A 257 15.18 7.07 -8.44
C PRO A 257 13.75 6.63 -8.11
N HIS A 258 13.17 5.77 -8.95
CA HIS A 258 11.86 5.18 -8.71
C HIS A 258 11.77 4.61 -7.30
N MET A 259 10.73 5.00 -6.53
CA MET A 259 10.48 4.62 -5.13
C MET A 259 11.66 4.91 -4.17
N GLY A 260 12.49 5.91 -4.48
CA GLY A 260 13.66 6.23 -3.67
C GLY A 260 13.33 6.64 -2.23
N GLY A 261 12.20 7.31 -2.02
CA GLY A 261 11.71 7.67 -0.68
C GLY A 261 11.38 6.46 0.19
N TYR A 262 10.92 5.37 -0.39
CA TYR A 262 10.68 4.11 0.30
C TYR A 262 11.98 3.52 0.88
N ALA A 263 13.04 3.48 0.08
CA ALA A 263 14.33 2.98 0.55
C ALA A 263 14.93 3.88 1.64
N VAL A 264 14.79 5.19 1.53
CA VAL A 264 15.20 6.15 2.57
C VAL A 264 14.38 5.97 3.84
N GLY A 265 13.07 5.81 3.71
CA GLY A 265 12.18 5.53 4.85
C GLY A 265 12.57 4.27 5.59
N ARG A 266 12.80 3.17 4.88
CA ARG A 266 13.29 1.93 5.48
C ARG A 266 14.60 2.14 6.26
N GLU A 267 15.58 2.79 5.67
CA GLU A 267 16.87 3.07 6.33
C GLU A 267 16.68 3.93 7.59
N ILE A 268 15.78 4.93 7.57
CA ILE A 268 15.46 5.74 8.75
C ILE A 268 14.86 4.86 9.85
N ILE A 269 13.91 3.99 9.52
CA ILE A 269 13.28 3.10 10.50
C ILE A 269 14.30 2.11 11.06
N GLU A 270 15.12 1.47 10.23
CA GLU A 270 16.15 0.54 10.70
C GLU A 270 17.13 1.22 11.68
N ARG A 271 17.54 2.47 11.41
CA ARG A 271 18.37 3.26 12.34
C ARG A 271 17.64 3.57 13.65
N TYR A 272 16.38 3.98 13.57
CA TYR A 272 15.55 4.26 14.75
C TYR A 272 15.41 3.02 15.64
N LEU A 273 15.09 1.88 15.06
CA LEU A 273 14.95 0.62 15.79
C LEU A 273 16.27 0.16 16.40
N ALA A 274 17.39 0.32 15.68
CA ALA A 274 18.73 0.02 16.19
C ALA A 274 19.10 0.91 17.39
N ALA A 275 18.72 2.19 17.37
CA ALA A 275 19.02 3.13 18.45
C ALA A 275 18.14 2.93 19.68
N THR A 276 16.88 2.49 19.50
CA THR A 276 15.89 2.39 20.57
C THR A 276 15.67 1.00 21.12
N GLY A 277 16.01 -0.04 20.37
CA GLY A 277 15.70 -1.43 20.68
C GLY A 277 14.20 -1.77 20.54
N LEU A 278 13.40 -0.88 19.96
CA LEU A 278 11.99 -1.12 19.70
C LEU A 278 11.79 -2.10 18.53
N LYS A 279 10.62 -2.71 18.49
CA LYS A 279 10.12 -3.45 17.34
C LYS A 279 9.35 -2.53 16.39
N ALA A 280 9.23 -2.89 15.11
CA ALA A 280 8.44 -2.12 14.15
C ALA A 280 6.99 -1.97 14.60
N ALA A 281 6.39 -3.01 15.18
CA ALA A 281 5.05 -2.96 15.78
C ALA A 281 4.89 -1.92 16.90
N GLN A 282 5.97 -1.57 17.62
CA GLN A 282 5.96 -0.50 18.62
C GLN A 282 6.21 0.88 17.99
N ALA A 283 7.04 0.91 16.94
CA ALA A 283 7.39 2.13 16.23
C ALA A 283 6.24 2.68 15.38
N ILE A 284 5.34 1.81 14.90
CA ILE A 284 4.28 2.16 13.97
C ILE A 284 3.34 3.27 14.46
N VAL A 285 3.18 3.41 15.78
CA VAL A 285 2.34 4.43 16.40
C VAL A 285 3.15 5.64 16.92
N ARG A 286 4.47 5.66 16.69
CA ARG A 286 5.31 6.75 17.16
C ARG A 286 5.21 7.98 16.26
N PRO A 287 5.25 9.18 16.84
CA PRO A 287 5.30 10.42 16.07
C PRO A 287 6.50 10.45 15.12
N THR A 288 6.31 11.00 13.94
CA THR A 288 7.37 11.15 12.93
C THR A 288 8.59 11.88 13.47
N ASP A 289 8.39 12.96 14.26
CA ASP A 289 9.49 13.73 14.86
C ASP A 289 10.34 12.90 15.84
N GLU A 290 9.71 11.98 16.60
CA GLU A 290 10.41 11.06 17.48
C GLU A 290 11.28 10.09 16.68
N ILE A 291 10.72 9.53 15.59
CA ILE A 291 11.43 8.60 14.72
C ILE A 291 12.62 9.29 14.05
N LEU A 292 12.41 10.48 13.48
CA LEU A 292 13.48 11.25 12.85
C LEU A 292 14.61 11.57 13.85
N ALA A 293 14.27 12.07 15.05
CA ALA A 293 15.24 12.35 16.09
C ALA A 293 16.03 11.11 16.52
N GLY A 294 15.34 9.98 16.73
CA GLY A 294 15.98 8.72 17.10
C GLY A 294 16.86 8.12 15.99
N ALA A 295 16.56 8.43 14.72
CA ALA A 295 17.41 8.08 13.57
C ALA A 295 18.57 9.06 13.33
N GLY A 296 18.76 10.08 14.19
CA GLY A 296 19.81 11.09 14.07
C GLY A 296 19.51 12.20 13.06
N LEU A 297 18.25 12.39 12.69
CA LEU A 297 17.79 13.45 11.80
C LEU A 297 17.13 14.58 12.62
N LYS A 298 17.07 15.77 12.02
CA LYS A 298 16.37 16.90 12.67
C LYS A 298 14.85 16.67 12.61
N PRO A 299 14.13 16.86 13.73
CA PRO A 299 12.67 16.86 13.71
C PRO A 299 12.13 17.98 12.80
N ARG A 300 10.87 17.82 12.39
CA ARG A 300 10.17 18.86 11.63
C ARG A 300 10.16 20.19 12.41
N THR A 301 10.42 21.28 11.74
CA THR A 301 10.16 22.60 12.34
C THR A 301 8.65 22.79 12.37
N LYS A 302 8.07 22.85 13.59
CA LYS A 302 6.63 23.18 13.73
C LYS A 302 6.46 24.62 13.18
N SER A 303 5.77 24.72 12.06
CA SER A 303 5.31 26.01 11.53
C SER A 303 4.05 26.49 12.27
#